data_64e02af6d6c59867d6f1bcacd0669486
#
_entry.id   64e02af6d6c59867d6f1bcacd0669486
#
_cell.length_a   1.000
_cell.length_b   1.000
_cell.length_c   1.000
_cell.angle_alpha   90.00
_cell.angle_beta   90.00
_cell.angle_gamma   90.00
#
_symmetry.space_group_name_H-M   'P 1'
#
loop_
_entity.id
_entity.type
_entity.pdbx_description
1 polymer ?
#
loop_
_entity_poly.entity_id
_entity_poly.type
_entity_poly.pdbx_seq_one_letter_code
_entity_poly.pdbx_strand_id
1 'polypeptide(L)'
;ELLTAKAIRILGECDVIVADGYSGNIMLKSIEGTGKLLSIKLKEMLMHSTGTKLAALLLKGQLGDFKKMLDANEVGGTALLGISKPVVKAHGSASEVGICNAVRQAMEVARSGIIDDIAQNIDKMRIEQKAE
;
A
#
# COMPACT_ATOMS: atom_id res chain seq x y z
N GLU A 1 17.38 -6.56 -10.81
CA GLU A 1 17.81 -5.18 -11.08
C GLU A 1 17.28 -4.28 -9.98
N LEU A 2 18.19 -3.56 -9.34
CA LEU A 2 17.83 -2.58 -8.31
C LEU A 2 17.08 -1.42 -8.98
N LEU A 3 16.01 -0.95 -8.32
CA LEU A 3 15.31 0.27 -8.74
C LEU A 3 16.34 1.40 -8.94
N THR A 4 16.29 2.07 -10.07
CA THR A 4 17.18 3.20 -10.33
C THR A 4 16.86 4.34 -9.37
N ALA A 5 17.84 5.18 -9.03
CA ALA A 5 17.65 6.37 -8.19
C ALA A 5 16.54 7.28 -8.74
N LYS A 6 16.40 7.36 -10.08
CA LYS A 6 15.32 8.08 -10.76
C LYS A 6 13.94 7.48 -10.46
N ALA A 7 13.81 6.15 -10.47
CA ALA A 7 12.54 5.48 -10.17
C ALA A 7 12.13 5.71 -8.71
N ILE A 8 13.09 5.63 -7.76
CA ILE A 8 12.84 5.92 -6.34
C ILE A 8 12.33 7.35 -6.15
N ARG A 9 12.96 8.33 -6.81
CA ARG A 9 12.54 9.72 -6.74
C ARG A 9 11.14 9.92 -7.30
N ILE A 10 10.84 9.38 -8.48
CA ILE A 10 9.51 9.49 -9.11
C ILE A 10 8.43 8.88 -8.22
N LEU A 11 8.67 7.69 -7.67
CA LEU A 11 7.72 7.03 -6.76
C LEU A 11 7.45 7.86 -5.49
N GLY A 12 8.47 8.56 -4.97
CA GLY A 12 8.33 9.46 -3.82
C GLY A 12 7.59 10.77 -4.11
N GLU A 13 7.47 11.15 -5.38
CA GLU A 13 6.78 12.37 -5.84
C GLU A 13 5.32 12.09 -6.27
N CYS A 14 4.91 10.80 -6.33
CA CYS A 14 3.57 10.42 -6.75
C CYS A 14 2.61 10.29 -5.58
N ASP A 15 1.43 10.90 -5.68
CA ASP A 15 0.32 10.72 -4.72
C ASP A 15 -0.37 9.37 -4.91
N VAL A 16 -0.45 8.89 -6.15
CA VAL A 16 -1.11 7.62 -6.52
C VAL A 16 -0.29 6.89 -7.58
N ILE A 17 -0.15 5.60 -7.43
CA ILE A 17 0.49 4.72 -8.41
C ILE A 17 -0.58 3.78 -8.98
N VAL A 18 -0.77 3.85 -10.30
CA VAL A 18 -1.64 2.94 -11.04
C VAL A 18 -0.79 1.90 -11.75
N ALA A 19 -1.12 0.64 -11.58
CA ALA A 19 -0.39 -0.48 -12.17
C ALA A 19 -1.38 -1.56 -12.65
N ASP A 20 -0.95 -2.39 -13.59
CA ASP A 20 -1.68 -3.60 -13.92
C ASP A 20 -1.75 -4.59 -12.74
N GLY A 21 -2.69 -5.54 -12.79
CA GLY A 21 -2.94 -6.43 -11.65
C GLY A 21 -1.75 -7.33 -11.27
N TYR A 22 -0.87 -7.65 -12.22
CA TYR A 22 0.32 -8.48 -11.98
C TYR A 22 1.44 -7.66 -11.35
N SER A 23 1.83 -6.55 -11.99
CA SER A 23 2.89 -5.65 -11.50
C SER A 23 2.51 -5.04 -10.16
N GLY A 24 1.26 -4.59 -10.01
CA GLY A 24 0.75 -4.05 -8.75
C GLY A 24 0.78 -5.08 -7.62
N ASN A 25 0.43 -6.35 -7.90
CA ASN A 25 0.50 -7.40 -6.88
C ASN A 25 1.94 -7.74 -6.48
N ILE A 26 2.88 -7.78 -7.43
CA ILE A 26 4.32 -7.96 -7.11
C ILE A 26 4.81 -6.80 -6.24
N MET A 27 4.49 -5.57 -6.59
CA MET A 27 4.89 -4.38 -5.83
C MET A 27 4.34 -4.44 -4.40
N LEU A 28 3.05 -4.73 -4.23
CA LEU A 28 2.44 -4.87 -2.90
C LEU A 28 3.11 -5.96 -2.08
N LYS A 29 3.35 -7.14 -2.65
CA LYS A 29 4.01 -8.24 -1.96
C LYS A 29 5.47 -7.92 -1.59
N SER A 30 6.16 -7.17 -2.43
CA SER A 30 7.52 -6.71 -2.15
C SER A 30 7.55 -5.72 -0.98
N ILE A 31 6.61 -4.78 -0.95
CA ILE A 31 6.47 -3.79 0.15
C ILE A 31 6.11 -4.51 1.46
N GLU A 32 5.12 -5.40 1.44
CA GLU A 32 4.70 -6.20 2.59
C GLU A 32 5.87 -7.05 3.14
N GLY A 33 6.59 -7.74 2.25
CA GLY A 33 7.74 -8.57 2.63
C GLY A 33 8.88 -7.74 3.23
N THR A 34 9.19 -6.61 2.63
CA THR A 34 10.22 -5.68 3.12
C THR A 34 9.81 -5.09 4.48
N GLY A 35 8.58 -4.63 4.64
CA GLY A 35 8.07 -4.10 5.89
C GLY A 35 8.12 -5.13 7.03
N LYS A 36 7.77 -6.39 6.72
CA LYS A 36 7.85 -7.50 7.68
C LYS A 36 9.30 -7.80 8.08
N LEU A 37 10.22 -7.85 7.10
CA LEU A 37 11.64 -8.06 7.34
C LEU A 37 12.24 -6.95 8.23
N LEU A 38 11.96 -5.68 7.90
CA LEU A 38 12.41 -4.54 8.69
C LEU A 38 11.88 -4.59 10.12
N SER A 39 10.61 -4.93 10.31
CA SER A 39 10.00 -5.06 11.64
C SER A 39 10.67 -6.16 12.46
N ILE A 40 11.00 -7.31 11.84
CA ILE A 40 11.71 -8.41 12.51
C ILE A 40 13.12 -7.96 12.90
N LYS A 41 13.87 -7.35 11.97
CA LYS A 41 15.26 -6.91 12.22
C LYS A 41 15.31 -5.80 13.28
N LEU A 42 14.39 -4.87 13.25
CA LEU A 42 14.28 -3.82 14.27
C LEU A 42 14.01 -4.43 15.66
N LYS A 43 13.10 -5.41 15.74
CA LYS A 43 12.84 -6.12 17.00
C LYS A 43 14.07 -6.87 17.49
N GLU A 44 14.80 -7.58 16.64
CA GLU A 44 16.05 -8.27 16.98
C GLU A 44 17.07 -7.28 17.56
N MET A 45 17.30 -6.13 16.90
CA MET A 45 18.21 -5.09 17.36
C MET A 45 17.81 -4.55 18.73
N LEU A 46 16.54 -4.25 18.94
CA LEU A 46 16.01 -3.71 20.18
C LEU A 46 16.05 -4.72 21.33
N MET A 47 16.00 -6.02 21.03
CA MET A 47 16.05 -7.07 22.05
C MET A 47 17.46 -7.61 22.32
N HIS A 48 18.49 -7.06 21.68
CA HIS A 48 19.86 -7.57 21.72
C HIS A 48 20.52 -7.43 23.12
N SER A 49 20.30 -6.33 23.83
CA SER A 49 20.93 -6.04 25.12
C SER A 49 19.96 -5.42 26.12
N THR A 50 20.35 -5.35 27.37
CA THR A 50 19.58 -4.66 28.43
C THR A 50 19.38 -3.18 28.14
N GLY A 51 20.41 -2.52 27.62
CA GLY A 51 20.34 -1.10 27.22
C GLY A 51 19.38 -0.86 26.07
N THR A 52 19.42 -1.71 25.01
CA THR A 52 18.48 -1.58 23.89
C THR A 52 17.05 -1.92 24.27
N LYS A 53 16.83 -2.85 25.22
CA LYS A 53 15.49 -3.14 25.77
C LYS A 53 14.93 -1.94 26.53
N LEU A 54 15.75 -1.23 27.29
CA LEU A 54 15.33 0.00 27.98
C LEU A 54 14.97 1.09 26.97
N ALA A 55 15.78 1.27 25.92
CA ALA A 55 15.49 2.19 24.83
C ALA A 55 14.16 1.83 24.12
N ALA A 56 13.91 0.53 23.87
CA ALA A 56 12.66 0.07 23.28
C ALA A 56 11.44 0.38 24.17
N LEU A 57 11.60 0.32 25.49
CA LEU A 57 10.54 0.70 26.43
C LEU A 57 10.19 2.19 26.33
N LEU A 58 11.21 3.04 26.24
CA LEU A 58 11.04 4.49 26.07
C LEU A 58 10.42 4.84 24.72
N LEU A 59 10.71 4.08 23.67
CA LEU A 59 10.23 4.29 22.30
C LEU A 59 8.94 3.51 21.98
N LYS A 60 8.29 2.88 22.96
CA LYS A 60 7.15 1.98 22.75
C LYS A 60 6.02 2.60 21.94
N GLY A 61 5.72 3.88 22.17
CA GLY A 61 4.68 4.61 21.41
C GLY A 61 5.05 4.73 19.93
N GLN A 62 6.23 5.28 19.66
CA GLN A 62 6.72 5.49 18.30
C GLN A 62 6.89 4.17 17.51
N LEU A 63 7.34 3.11 18.20
CA LEU A 63 7.42 1.77 17.61
C LEU A 63 6.04 1.19 17.29
N GLY A 64 5.04 1.50 18.11
CA GLY A 64 3.65 1.14 17.84
C GLY A 64 3.11 1.84 16.59
N ASP A 65 3.34 3.13 16.45
CA ASP A 65 2.93 3.93 15.28
C ASP A 65 3.66 3.48 14.01
N PHE A 66 4.96 3.22 14.11
CA PHE A 66 5.74 2.65 13.00
C PHE A 66 5.20 1.29 12.54
N LYS A 67 4.84 0.42 13.47
CA LYS A 67 4.25 -0.87 13.15
C LYS A 67 2.90 -0.72 12.43
N LYS A 68 2.03 0.19 12.90
CA LYS A 68 0.75 0.47 12.25
C LYS A 68 0.94 0.98 10.83
N MET A 69 1.90 1.87 10.59
CA MET A 69 2.20 2.40 9.26
C MET A 69 2.59 1.30 8.26
N LEU A 70 3.19 0.20 8.74
CA LEU A 70 3.58 -0.96 7.91
C LEU A 70 2.49 -2.05 7.85
N ASP A 71 1.37 -1.89 8.54
CA ASP A 71 0.31 -2.89 8.59
C ASP A 71 -0.69 -2.69 7.46
N ALA A 72 -0.73 -3.64 6.53
CA ALA A 72 -1.68 -3.63 5.41
C ALA A 72 -3.15 -3.63 5.85
N ASN A 73 -3.47 -4.09 7.06
CA ASN A 73 -4.83 -4.06 7.61
C ASN A 73 -5.32 -2.62 7.88
N GLU A 74 -4.43 -1.69 8.15
CA GLU A 74 -4.81 -0.27 8.37
C GLU A 74 -5.34 0.37 7.08
N VAL A 75 -4.81 -0.04 5.92
CA VAL A 75 -5.29 0.43 4.60
C VAL A 75 -6.57 -0.30 4.19
N GLY A 76 -6.69 -1.59 4.47
CA GLY A 76 -7.86 -2.43 4.21
C GLY A 76 -7.83 -3.16 2.89
N GLY A 77 -7.60 -2.49 1.77
CA GLY A 77 -7.60 -3.14 0.47
C GLY A 77 -7.11 -2.25 -0.67
N THR A 78 -7.21 -2.76 -1.89
CA THR A 78 -6.84 -2.07 -3.11
C THR A 78 -8.07 -1.88 -3.99
N ALA A 79 -8.37 -0.65 -4.38
CA ALA A 79 -9.45 -0.35 -5.31
C ALA A 79 -9.06 -0.80 -6.72
N LEU A 80 -9.99 -1.46 -7.42
CA LEU A 80 -9.86 -1.79 -8.83
C LEU A 80 -10.42 -0.63 -9.65
N LEU A 81 -9.62 -0.09 -10.54
CA LEU A 81 -10.00 0.99 -11.45
C LEU A 81 -10.33 0.43 -12.84
N GLY A 82 -11.08 1.20 -13.65
CA GLY A 82 -11.44 0.80 -15.01
C GLY A 82 -12.59 -0.21 -15.10
N ILE A 83 -13.35 -0.40 -14.05
CA ILE A 83 -14.54 -1.24 -13.97
C ILE A 83 -15.77 -0.39 -13.66
N SER A 84 -16.97 -0.87 -14.05
CA SER A 84 -18.21 -0.11 -13.97
C SER A 84 -18.82 0.04 -12.57
N LYS A 85 -18.23 -0.58 -11.56
CA LYS A 85 -18.71 -0.52 -10.18
C LYS A 85 -17.56 -0.50 -9.20
N PRO A 86 -17.73 0.10 -7.99
CA PRO A 86 -16.69 0.08 -6.96
C PRO A 86 -16.39 -1.35 -6.50
N VAL A 87 -15.16 -1.77 -6.68
CA VAL A 87 -14.66 -3.05 -6.16
C VAL A 87 -13.36 -2.79 -5.42
N VAL A 88 -13.28 -3.26 -4.19
CA VAL A 88 -12.06 -3.23 -3.37
C VAL A 88 -11.65 -4.65 -3.05
N LYS A 89 -10.43 -4.99 -3.40
CA LYS A 89 -9.82 -6.28 -3.09
C LYS A 89 -9.16 -6.20 -1.72
N ALA A 90 -9.73 -6.85 -0.71
CA ALA A 90 -9.09 -7.02 0.59
C ALA A 90 -7.91 -8.02 0.50
N HIS A 91 -7.00 -7.92 1.45
CA HIS A 91 -5.88 -8.87 1.57
C HIS A 91 -6.39 -10.27 1.93
N GLY A 92 -5.75 -11.33 1.39
CA GLY A 92 -6.17 -12.72 1.64
C GLY A 92 -6.06 -13.16 3.12
N SER A 93 -5.20 -12.49 3.91
CA SER A 93 -5.05 -12.68 5.35
C SER A 93 -5.55 -11.48 6.16
N ALA A 94 -6.53 -10.72 5.61
CA ALA A 94 -7.08 -9.56 6.29
C ALA A 94 -7.75 -9.99 7.61
N SER A 95 -7.45 -9.23 8.67
CA SER A 95 -8.14 -9.32 9.95
C SER A 95 -9.53 -8.68 9.87
N GLU A 96 -10.32 -8.78 10.93
CA GLU A 96 -11.61 -8.10 11.05
C GLU A 96 -11.49 -6.59 10.79
N VAL A 97 -10.42 -5.96 11.31
CA VAL A 97 -10.12 -4.55 11.10
C VAL A 97 -9.83 -4.28 9.61
N GLY A 98 -9.04 -5.13 8.96
CA GLY A 98 -8.73 -5.03 7.54
C GLY A 98 -9.97 -5.12 6.67
N ILE A 99 -10.90 -6.05 6.96
CA ILE A 99 -12.18 -6.15 6.25
C ILE A 99 -13.04 -4.90 6.48
N CYS A 100 -13.14 -4.41 7.71
CA CYS A 100 -13.88 -3.19 8.01
C CYS A 100 -13.33 -1.98 7.23
N ASN A 101 -12.00 -1.83 7.17
CA ASN A 101 -11.34 -0.78 6.41
C ASN A 101 -11.54 -0.94 4.90
N ALA A 102 -11.51 -2.17 4.36
CA ALA A 102 -11.82 -2.43 2.96
C ALA A 102 -13.27 -2.04 2.58
N VAL A 103 -14.24 -2.31 3.46
CA VAL A 103 -15.64 -1.88 3.26
C VAL A 103 -15.73 -0.35 3.29
N ARG A 104 -15.07 0.30 4.25
CA ARG A 104 -15.02 1.78 4.31
C ARG A 104 -14.45 2.36 3.03
N GLN A 105 -13.32 1.85 2.56
CA GLN A 105 -12.71 2.26 1.31
C GLN A 105 -13.63 2.06 0.10
N ALA A 106 -14.35 0.94 0.02
CA ALA A 106 -15.34 0.71 -1.04
C ALA A 106 -16.46 1.75 -1.02
N MET A 107 -16.92 2.14 0.17
CA MET A 107 -17.91 3.21 0.33
C MET A 107 -17.36 4.58 -0.11
N GLU A 108 -16.11 4.87 0.19
CA GLU A 108 -15.43 6.11 -0.24
C GLU A 108 -15.28 6.16 -1.75
N VAL A 109 -14.82 5.08 -2.39
CA VAL A 109 -14.74 4.95 -3.85
C VAL A 109 -16.12 5.13 -4.49
N ALA A 110 -17.16 4.53 -3.92
CA ALA A 110 -18.53 4.67 -4.42
C ALA A 110 -19.05 6.12 -4.34
N ARG A 111 -18.64 6.87 -3.32
CA ARG A 111 -19.07 8.27 -3.10
C ARG A 111 -18.23 9.28 -3.85
N SER A 112 -17.00 8.95 -4.21
CA SER A 112 -16.05 9.89 -4.84
C SER A 112 -16.42 10.26 -6.28
N GLY A 113 -17.24 9.46 -6.96
CA GLY A 113 -17.56 9.64 -8.38
C GLY A 113 -16.43 9.23 -9.33
N ILE A 114 -15.30 8.74 -8.84
CA ILE A 114 -14.11 8.43 -9.64
C ILE A 114 -14.40 7.42 -10.77
N ILE A 115 -15.35 6.51 -10.58
CA ILE A 115 -15.74 5.53 -11.60
C ILE A 115 -16.40 6.20 -12.80
N ASP A 116 -17.32 7.12 -12.52
CA ASP A 116 -18.02 7.88 -13.56
C ASP A 116 -17.04 8.84 -14.27
N ASP A 117 -16.14 9.46 -13.53
CA ASP A 117 -15.09 10.32 -14.08
C ASP A 117 -14.16 9.54 -15.02
N ILE A 118 -13.73 8.34 -14.64
CA ILE A 118 -12.92 7.47 -15.49
C ILE A 118 -13.71 7.08 -16.74
N ALA A 119 -14.98 6.66 -16.59
CA ALA A 119 -15.81 6.26 -17.72
C ALA A 119 -16.01 7.38 -18.74
N GLN A 120 -16.24 8.61 -18.27
CA GLN A 120 -16.42 9.79 -19.12
C GLN A 120 -15.14 10.25 -19.83
N ASN A 121 -13.97 9.99 -19.24
CA ASN A 121 -12.69 10.47 -19.75
C ASN A 121 -11.80 9.36 -20.31
N ILE A 122 -12.29 8.14 -20.43
CA ILE A 122 -11.49 6.97 -20.82
C ILE A 122 -10.79 7.15 -22.19
N ASP A 123 -11.43 7.82 -23.13
CA ASP A 123 -10.84 8.09 -24.45
C ASP A 123 -9.66 9.06 -24.38
N LYS A 124 -9.67 9.99 -23.41
CA LYS A 124 -8.55 10.92 -23.16
C LYS A 124 -7.38 10.24 -22.43
N MET A 125 -7.65 9.11 -21.78
CA MET A 125 -6.65 8.34 -21.01
C MET A 125 -5.95 7.28 -21.87
N ARG A 126 -6.36 7.09 -23.12
CA ARG A 126 -5.70 6.15 -24.03
C ARG A 126 -4.30 6.65 -24.37
N ILE A 127 -3.30 5.84 -24.00
CA ILE A 127 -1.93 6.05 -24.45
C ILE A 127 -1.87 5.58 -25.90
N GLU A 128 -1.60 6.49 -26.84
CA GLU A 128 -1.29 6.10 -28.22
C GLU A 128 -0.06 5.20 -28.18
N GLN A 129 -0.24 3.91 -28.46
CA GLN A 129 0.89 3.03 -28.71
C GLN A 129 1.54 3.52 -30.01
N LYS A 130 2.67 4.22 -29.89
CA LYS A 130 3.55 4.42 -31.05
C LYS A 130 3.96 3.04 -31.52
N ALA A 131 3.47 2.64 -32.69
CA ALA A 131 3.99 1.46 -33.38
C ALA A 131 5.49 1.69 -33.61
N GLU A 132 6.32 0.82 -33.00
CA GLU A 132 7.74 0.70 -33.32
C GLU A 132 7.90 0.01 -34.68
#